data_c90c3870f242e4fee6f80927ba65ceba
#
_entry.id   c90c3870f242e4fee6f80927ba65ceba
#
_cell.length_a   1.000
_cell.length_b   1.000
_cell.length_c   1.000
_cell.angle_alpha   90.00
_cell.angle_beta   90.00
_cell.angle_gamma   90.00
#
_symmetry.space_group_name_H-M   'P 1'
#
loop_
_entity.id
_entity.type
_entity.pdbx_description
1 polymer ?
#
loop_
_entity_poly.entity_id
_entity_poly.type
_entity_poly.pdbx_seq_one_letter_code
_entity_poly.pdbx_strand_id
1 'polypeptide(L)'
;MKTISVFGVFVADLCFIANAIPEKGQTILGSQHIVGPGGKGSNQAIAAAKLNGRVNFITKIGNDKNGEMALNLYNALGMNTDSIIQDKNQSTGVAGIMVNEKTGDNAINIIPGAAGTLTNDDI
;
A
#
# COMPACT_ATOMS: atom_id res chain seq x y z
N MET A 1 22.40 -0.19 -17.04
CA MET A 1 21.06 -0.76 -16.71
C MET A 1 20.02 0.35 -16.88
N LYS A 2 18.95 0.05 -17.57
CA LYS A 2 17.85 0.99 -17.73
C LYS A 2 17.03 1.08 -16.45
N THR A 3 16.45 2.25 -16.19
CA THR A 3 15.57 2.48 -15.05
C THR A 3 14.13 2.14 -15.43
N ILE A 4 13.45 1.43 -14.53
CA ILE A 4 12.02 1.14 -14.64
C ILE A 4 11.30 2.17 -13.79
N SER A 5 10.49 3.03 -14.41
CA SER A 5 9.64 3.96 -13.69
C SER A 5 8.25 3.36 -13.55
N VAL A 6 7.77 3.31 -12.33
CA VAL A 6 6.41 2.84 -12.00
C VAL A 6 5.64 4.03 -11.44
N PHE A 7 4.51 4.34 -12.05
CA PHE A 7 3.57 5.32 -11.56
C PHE A 7 2.35 4.61 -11.00
N GLY A 8 2.02 4.87 -9.76
CA GLY A 8 0.87 4.22 -9.13
C GLY A 8 0.72 4.55 -7.67
N VAL A 9 -0.15 3.81 -7.00
CA VAL A 9 -0.50 4.09 -5.62
C VAL A 9 0.21 3.14 -4.66
N PHE A 10 0.51 3.66 -3.48
CA PHE A 10 0.78 2.89 -2.27
C PHE A 10 -0.41 3.06 -1.33
N VAL A 11 -0.84 1.97 -0.73
CA VAL A 11 -1.74 1.96 0.43
C VAL A 11 -1.18 1.01 1.49
N ALA A 12 -1.41 1.31 2.75
CA ALA A 12 -1.14 0.35 3.81
C ALA A 12 -2.32 -0.63 3.90
N ASP A 13 -2.04 -1.92 3.75
CA ASP A 13 -3.04 -2.96 3.90
C ASP A 13 -3.21 -3.33 5.37
N LEU A 14 -4.43 -3.23 5.86
CA LEU A 14 -4.83 -3.63 7.20
C LEU A 14 -5.73 -4.85 7.06
N CYS A 15 -5.15 -6.05 7.26
CA CYS A 15 -5.85 -7.31 7.08
C CYS A 15 -6.36 -7.83 8.42
N PHE A 16 -7.63 -8.19 8.45
CA PHE A 16 -8.28 -8.82 9.60
C PHE A 16 -8.78 -10.19 9.16
N ILE A 17 -8.21 -11.25 9.74
CA ILE A 17 -8.40 -12.62 9.31
C ILE A 17 -9.29 -13.34 10.34
N ALA A 18 -10.33 -13.98 9.85
CA ALA A 18 -11.30 -14.69 10.67
C ALA A 18 -11.89 -15.89 9.92
N ASN A 19 -12.72 -16.66 10.62
CA ASN A 19 -13.44 -17.81 10.01
C ASN A 19 -14.59 -17.38 9.08
N ALA A 20 -14.93 -16.10 9.08
CA ALA A 20 -16.01 -15.53 8.27
C ALA A 20 -15.74 -14.04 8.05
N ILE A 21 -16.40 -13.46 7.07
CA ILE A 21 -16.50 -12.01 6.91
C ILE A 21 -17.74 -11.57 7.70
N PRO A 22 -17.63 -10.59 8.62
CA PRO A 22 -18.79 -10.18 9.43
C PRO A 22 -19.89 -9.59 8.55
N GLU A 23 -21.13 -9.95 8.85
CA GLU A 23 -22.28 -9.37 8.21
C GLU A 23 -22.61 -8.01 8.85
N LYS A 24 -23.49 -7.26 8.19
CA LYS A 24 -23.95 -5.96 8.66
C LYS A 24 -24.44 -6.03 10.11
N GLY A 25 -23.90 -5.20 10.98
CA GLY A 25 -24.23 -5.13 12.39
C GLY A 25 -23.66 -6.26 13.25
N GLN A 26 -22.92 -7.20 12.67
CA GLN A 26 -22.30 -8.31 13.37
C GLN A 26 -20.90 -7.96 13.87
N THR A 27 -20.56 -8.44 15.07
CA THR A 27 -19.21 -8.43 15.60
C THR A 27 -18.71 -9.87 15.68
N ILE A 28 -17.57 -10.16 15.09
CA ILE A 28 -16.93 -11.47 15.19
C ILE A 28 -15.53 -11.34 15.81
N LEU A 29 -15.01 -12.45 16.33
CA LEU A 29 -13.66 -12.52 16.83
C LEU A 29 -12.77 -13.14 15.74
N GLY A 30 -11.77 -12.39 15.30
CA GLY A 30 -10.79 -12.87 14.32
C GLY A 30 -9.63 -13.60 14.98
N SER A 31 -8.79 -14.19 14.14
CA SER A 31 -7.62 -14.95 14.54
C SER A 31 -6.32 -14.17 14.42
N GLN A 32 -6.23 -13.22 13.49
CA GLN A 32 -4.98 -12.56 13.15
C GLN A 32 -5.22 -11.19 12.53
N HIS A 33 -4.29 -10.28 12.82
CA HIS A 33 -4.22 -8.96 12.22
C HIS A 33 -2.84 -8.77 11.60
N ILE A 34 -2.80 -8.34 10.34
CA ILE A 34 -1.56 -8.11 9.57
C ILE A 34 -1.61 -6.72 8.99
N VAL A 35 -0.51 -5.98 9.12
CA VAL A 35 -0.29 -4.70 8.42
C VAL A 35 0.86 -4.89 7.44
N GLY A 36 0.66 -4.48 6.21
CA GLY A 36 1.68 -4.61 5.17
C GLY A 36 1.54 -3.60 4.04
N PRO A 37 2.49 -3.60 3.12
CA PRO A 37 2.42 -2.76 1.93
C PRO A 37 1.38 -3.28 0.96
N GLY A 38 0.63 -2.37 0.34
CA GLY A 38 -0.34 -2.66 -0.69
C GLY A 38 -0.33 -1.61 -1.79
N GLY A 39 -1.27 -1.72 -2.71
CA GLY A 39 -1.33 -0.91 -3.90
C GLY A 39 -0.70 -1.64 -5.09
N LYS A 40 -1.41 -1.68 -6.21
CA LYS A 40 -0.96 -2.43 -7.40
C LYS A 40 0.34 -1.87 -7.97
N GLY A 41 0.46 -0.55 -8.03
CA GLY A 41 1.70 0.10 -8.48
C GLY A 41 2.87 -0.19 -7.55
N SER A 42 2.66 -0.10 -6.24
CA SER A 42 3.66 -0.45 -5.24
C SER A 42 4.10 -1.91 -5.37
N ASN A 43 3.15 -2.83 -5.53
CA ASN A 43 3.46 -4.26 -5.69
C ASN A 43 4.30 -4.52 -6.94
N GLN A 44 4.02 -3.85 -8.06
CA GLN A 44 4.82 -3.95 -9.28
C GLN A 44 6.24 -3.42 -9.07
N ALA A 45 6.36 -2.26 -8.44
CA ALA A 45 7.66 -1.64 -8.15
C ALA A 45 8.52 -2.53 -7.24
N ILE A 46 7.91 -3.08 -6.19
CA ILE A 46 8.58 -3.99 -5.26
C ILE A 46 9.04 -5.27 -5.98
N ALA A 47 8.19 -5.86 -6.80
CA ALA A 47 8.52 -7.07 -7.55
C ALA A 47 9.71 -6.82 -8.49
N ALA A 48 9.70 -5.72 -9.22
CA ALA A 48 10.80 -5.34 -10.10
C ALA A 48 12.12 -5.12 -9.32
N ALA A 49 12.05 -4.46 -8.18
CA ALA A 49 13.22 -4.24 -7.33
C ALA A 49 13.78 -5.55 -6.77
N LYS A 50 12.93 -6.45 -6.33
CA LYS A 50 13.34 -7.79 -5.85
C LYS A 50 14.01 -8.64 -6.92
N LEU A 51 13.71 -8.37 -8.18
CA LEU A 51 14.36 -9.00 -9.34
C LEU A 51 15.60 -8.22 -9.82
N ASN A 52 16.15 -7.39 -8.95
CA ASN A 52 17.33 -6.57 -9.21
C ASN A 52 17.14 -5.47 -10.27
N GLY A 53 15.90 -5.08 -10.55
CA GLY A 53 15.60 -3.94 -11.40
C GLY A 53 16.00 -2.62 -10.72
N ARG A 54 16.48 -1.66 -11.49
CA ARG A 54 16.64 -0.28 -11.03
C ARG A 54 15.27 0.39 -11.14
N VAL A 55 14.62 0.64 -9.98
CA VAL A 55 13.23 1.12 -9.95
C VAL A 55 13.14 2.53 -9.40
N ASN A 56 12.41 3.37 -10.12
CA ASN A 56 11.96 4.69 -9.68
C ASN A 56 10.44 4.62 -9.47
N PHE A 57 9.98 4.81 -8.25
CA PHE A 57 8.56 4.76 -7.94
C PHE A 57 7.99 6.17 -7.76
N ILE A 58 6.96 6.47 -8.53
CA ILE A 58 6.27 7.76 -8.53
C ILE A 58 4.92 7.56 -7.84
N THR A 59 4.78 8.12 -6.66
CA THR A 59 3.56 8.01 -5.85
C THR A 59 3.48 9.16 -4.85
N LYS A 60 2.40 9.18 -4.08
CA LYS A 60 2.18 10.18 -3.05
C LYS A 60 1.73 9.50 -1.76
N ILE A 61 2.37 9.84 -0.67
CA ILE A 61 2.10 9.32 0.68
C ILE A 61 1.91 10.48 1.64
N GLY A 62 1.33 10.21 2.79
CA GLY A 62 1.25 11.18 3.87
C GLY A 62 2.52 11.19 4.72
N ASN A 63 2.64 12.21 5.56
CA ASN A 63 3.70 12.31 6.56
C ASN A 63 3.23 11.65 7.85
N ASP A 64 3.12 10.32 7.83
CA ASP A 64 2.59 9.50 8.92
C ASP A 64 3.32 8.15 8.99
N LYS A 65 2.94 7.32 9.95
CA LYS A 65 3.57 6.00 10.17
C LYS A 65 3.42 5.07 8.97
N ASN A 66 2.31 5.11 8.27
CA ASN A 66 2.09 4.28 7.08
C ASN A 66 2.99 4.73 5.93
N GLY A 67 3.17 6.04 5.76
CA GLY A 67 4.13 6.59 4.80
C GLY A 67 5.57 6.24 5.15
N GLU A 68 5.92 6.30 6.42
CA GLU A 68 7.24 5.88 6.91
C GLU A 68 7.51 4.39 6.63
N MET A 69 6.51 3.53 6.83
CA MET A 69 6.59 2.12 6.50
C MET A 69 6.91 1.91 5.01
N ALA A 70 6.26 2.67 4.13
CA ALA A 70 6.52 2.63 2.69
C ALA A 70 7.96 3.01 2.36
N LEU A 71 8.42 4.15 2.87
CA LEU A 71 9.78 4.64 2.60
C LEU A 71 10.84 3.68 3.12
N ASN A 72 10.67 3.15 4.32
CA ASN A 72 11.60 2.19 4.90
C ASN A 72 11.71 0.93 4.04
N LEU A 73 10.59 0.43 3.55
CA LEU A 73 10.57 -0.74 2.68
C LEU A 73 11.30 -0.46 1.35
N TYR A 74 10.98 0.64 0.70
CA TYR A 74 11.58 0.97 -0.60
C TYR A 74 13.07 1.24 -0.48
N ASN A 75 13.50 1.93 0.57
CA ASN A 75 14.92 2.16 0.84
C ASN A 75 15.66 0.84 1.10
N ALA A 76 15.06 -0.08 1.86
CA ALA A 76 15.64 -1.40 2.11
C ALA A 76 15.79 -2.24 0.83
N LEU A 77 14.94 -2.01 -0.16
CA LEU A 77 15.00 -2.68 -1.47
C LEU A 77 15.90 -1.94 -2.49
N GLY A 78 16.52 -0.85 -2.09
CA GLY A 78 17.38 -0.05 -2.97
C GLY A 78 16.64 0.70 -4.07
N MET A 79 15.35 0.94 -3.89
CA MET A 79 14.54 1.70 -4.85
C MET A 79 14.83 3.20 -4.75
N ASN A 80 14.73 3.90 -5.88
CA ASN A 80 14.78 5.35 -5.87
C ASN A 80 13.45 5.92 -5.35
N THR A 81 13.51 6.68 -4.26
CA THR A 81 12.35 7.29 -3.61
C THR A 81 12.25 8.80 -3.86
N ASP A 82 13.08 9.36 -4.73
CA ASP A 82 13.12 10.81 -4.98
C ASP A 82 11.83 11.33 -5.62
N SER A 83 11.09 10.45 -6.31
CA SER A 83 9.81 10.78 -6.94
C SER A 83 8.59 10.47 -6.07
N ILE A 84 8.82 10.12 -4.81
CA ILE A 84 7.74 9.91 -3.83
C ILE A 84 7.47 11.24 -3.12
N ILE A 85 6.25 11.74 -3.25
CA ILE A 85 5.84 12.98 -2.63
C ILE A 85 5.26 12.68 -1.25
N GLN A 86 5.77 13.37 -0.23
CA GLN A 86 5.17 13.35 1.10
C GLN A 86 4.25 14.56 1.27
N ASP A 87 2.96 14.32 1.37
CA ASP A 87 1.95 15.35 1.55
C ASP A 87 1.75 15.62 3.04
N LYS A 88 1.86 16.88 3.43
CA LYS A 88 1.67 17.31 4.83
C LYS A 88 0.19 17.36 5.23
N ASN A 89 -0.71 17.44 4.26
CA ASN A 89 -2.13 17.69 4.48
C ASN A 89 -3.01 16.47 4.27
N GLN A 90 -2.45 15.39 3.73
CA GLN A 90 -3.17 14.15 3.43
C GLN A 90 -2.54 12.97 4.16
N SER A 91 -3.38 12.06 4.64
CA SER A 91 -2.90 10.79 5.19
C SER A 91 -2.49 9.84 4.09
N THR A 92 -1.56 8.95 4.37
CA THR A 92 -1.26 7.82 3.47
C THR A 92 -2.51 6.98 3.25
N GLY A 93 -2.72 6.52 2.02
CA GLY A 93 -3.84 5.62 1.69
C GLY A 93 -3.81 4.34 2.52
N VAL A 94 -4.98 3.82 2.86
CA VAL A 94 -5.16 2.57 3.61
C VAL A 94 -6.22 1.70 2.97
N ALA A 95 -6.09 0.39 3.14
CA ALA A 95 -7.11 -0.58 2.76
C ALA A 95 -7.48 -1.42 3.98
N GLY A 96 -8.75 -1.42 4.34
CA GLY A 96 -9.29 -2.33 5.35
C GLY A 96 -9.74 -3.61 4.66
N ILE A 97 -9.14 -4.74 5.00
CA ILE A 97 -9.35 -6.01 4.31
C ILE A 97 -9.84 -7.05 5.31
N MET A 98 -11.05 -7.54 5.09
CA MET A 98 -11.61 -8.67 5.84
C MET A 98 -11.37 -9.94 5.03
N VAL A 99 -10.80 -10.96 5.66
CA VAL A 99 -10.46 -12.23 5.00
C VAL A 99 -11.11 -13.39 5.72
N ASN A 100 -11.83 -14.22 4.96
CA ASN A 100 -12.30 -15.52 5.40
C ASN A 100 -11.18 -16.55 5.21
N GLU A 101 -10.57 -17.01 6.28
CA GLU A 101 -9.41 -17.92 6.21
C GLU A 101 -9.76 -19.31 5.71
N LYS A 102 -11.04 -19.71 5.76
CA LYS A 102 -11.50 -21.01 5.28
C LYS A 102 -11.70 -21.05 3.77
N THR A 103 -12.24 -19.99 3.20
CA THR A 103 -12.59 -19.92 1.77
C THR A 103 -11.62 -19.08 0.94
N GLY A 104 -10.85 -18.19 1.58
CA GLY A 104 -10.02 -17.22 0.91
C GLY A 104 -10.78 -16.00 0.40
N ASP A 105 -12.08 -15.92 0.61
CA ASP A 105 -12.89 -14.76 0.24
C ASP A 105 -12.44 -13.52 1.02
N ASN A 106 -12.58 -12.37 0.39
CA ASN A 106 -12.27 -11.11 1.05
C ASN A 106 -13.30 -10.02 0.73
N ALA A 107 -13.31 -8.99 1.56
CA ALA A 107 -14.03 -7.75 1.33
C ALA A 107 -13.08 -6.60 1.67
N ILE A 108 -13.01 -5.59 0.81
CA ILE A 108 -12.02 -4.54 0.88
C ILE A 108 -12.69 -3.18 0.83
N ASN A 109 -12.28 -2.30 1.75
CA ASN A 109 -12.60 -0.89 1.72
C ASN A 109 -11.29 -0.11 1.59
N ILE A 110 -11.13 0.65 0.50
CA ILE A 110 -9.93 1.44 0.24
C ILE A 110 -10.22 2.92 0.46
N ILE A 111 -9.34 3.56 1.22
CA ILE A 111 -9.29 5.02 1.36
C ILE A 111 -8.01 5.48 0.68
N PRO A 112 -8.08 6.11 -0.51
CA PRO A 112 -6.88 6.43 -1.29
C PRO A 112 -5.92 7.39 -0.60
N GLY A 113 -6.42 8.30 0.22
CA GLY A 113 -5.60 9.28 0.92
C GLY A 113 -4.76 10.12 -0.04
N ALA A 114 -3.49 10.33 0.31
CA ALA A 114 -2.56 11.13 -0.50
C ALA A 114 -2.42 10.61 -1.93
N ALA A 115 -2.40 9.30 -2.13
CA ALA A 115 -2.27 8.71 -3.47
C ALA A 115 -3.44 9.08 -4.40
N GLY A 116 -4.62 9.33 -3.84
CA GLY A 116 -5.79 9.78 -4.61
C GLY A 116 -5.72 11.23 -5.06
N THR A 117 -4.72 11.97 -4.63
CA THR A 117 -4.52 13.39 -4.98
C THR A 117 -3.40 13.62 -6.00
N LEU A 118 -2.86 12.55 -6.60
CA LEU A 118 -1.85 12.67 -7.65
C LEU A 118 -2.42 13.42 -8.86
N THR A 119 -1.63 14.34 -9.38
CA THR A 119 -1.97 15.15 -10.57
C THR A 119 -0.80 15.15 -11.55
N ASN A 120 -1.03 15.71 -12.74
CA ASN A 120 0.04 15.87 -13.74
C ASN A 120 1.21 16.71 -13.22
N ASP A 121 0.97 17.62 -12.28
CA ASP A 121 2.01 18.46 -11.70
C ASP A 121 2.95 17.69 -10.78
N ASP A 122 2.56 16.48 -10.36
CA ASP A 122 3.34 15.63 -9.47
C ASP A 122 4.30 14.68 -10.22
N ILE A 123 4.30 14.71 -11.55
CA ILE A 123 5.10 13.80 -12.39
C ILE A 123 6.28 14.53 -13.01
#